data_5032fbbd4070cf1f807575082a8e2617
#
_entry.id   5032fbbd4070cf1f807575082a8e2617
#
_cell.length_a   1.000
_cell.length_b   1.000
_cell.length_c   1.000
_cell.angle_alpha   90.00
_cell.angle_beta   90.00
_cell.angle_gamma   90.00
#
_symmetry.space_group_name_H-M   'P 1'
#
loop_
_entity.id
_entity.type
_entity.pdbx_description
1 polymer ?
#
loop_
_entity_poly.entity_id
_entity_poly.type
_entity_poly.pdbx_seq_one_letter_code
_entity_poly.pdbx_strand_id
1 'polypeptide(L)'
;MAKYATDASPAQTQRFADILKSTLTRFYGASLVSYSGEELVFLPNPNPSDDPRADTLVSMELRGDINLQLRYQMFITEDDTWKLKNLSLAGINLGRQYYSQFSALMTEHDNDIDAVLNNWR
;
A
#
# COMPACT_ATOMS: atom_id res chain seq x y z
N MET A 1 1.81 5.96 -8.55
CA MET A 1 0.41 6.26 -8.99
C MET A 1 0.11 7.74 -9.16
N ALA A 2 0.87 8.64 -8.53
CA ALA A 2 0.69 10.09 -8.70
C ALA A 2 0.69 10.55 -10.17
N LYS A 3 1.49 9.91 -11.02
CA LYS A 3 1.53 10.20 -12.46
C LYS A 3 0.16 10.09 -13.13
N TYR A 4 -0.64 9.09 -12.74
CA TYR A 4 -1.94 8.83 -13.34
C TYR A 4 -3.10 9.53 -12.60
N ALA A 5 -2.89 9.88 -11.35
CA ALA A 5 -3.93 10.51 -10.51
C ALA A 5 -4.37 11.87 -11.05
N THR A 6 -3.45 12.62 -11.69
CA THR A 6 -3.77 13.93 -12.29
C THR A 6 -4.70 13.82 -13.50
N ASP A 7 -4.66 12.69 -14.21
CA ASP A 7 -5.47 12.44 -15.42
C ASP A 7 -6.76 11.68 -15.10
N ALA A 8 -6.89 11.17 -13.87
CA ALA A 8 -8.07 10.41 -13.46
C ALA A 8 -9.19 11.32 -12.96
N SER A 9 -10.43 10.97 -13.29
CA SER A 9 -11.61 11.61 -12.71
C SER A 9 -11.79 11.16 -11.24
N PRO A 10 -12.56 11.90 -10.42
CA PRO A 10 -12.87 11.46 -9.06
C PRO A 10 -13.52 10.07 -9.00
N ALA A 11 -14.40 9.75 -9.96
CA ALA A 11 -15.02 8.43 -10.06
C ALA A 11 -14.00 7.33 -10.35
N GLN A 12 -13.05 7.58 -11.25
CA GLN A 12 -11.96 6.64 -11.56
C GLN A 12 -11.02 6.44 -10.36
N THR A 13 -10.70 7.52 -9.65
CA THR A 13 -9.88 7.47 -8.43
C THR A 13 -10.56 6.62 -7.34
N GLN A 14 -11.86 6.80 -7.13
CA GLN A 14 -12.61 6.01 -6.16
C GLN A 14 -12.66 4.53 -6.58
N ARG A 15 -12.88 4.26 -7.85
CA ARG A 15 -12.91 2.90 -8.38
C ARG A 15 -11.54 2.21 -8.23
N PHE A 16 -10.46 2.93 -8.48
CA PHE A 16 -9.11 2.44 -8.24
C PHE A 16 -8.92 2.05 -6.76
N ALA A 17 -9.31 2.93 -5.85
CA ALA A 17 -9.20 2.69 -4.41
C ALA A 17 -10.00 1.45 -3.98
N ASP A 18 -11.21 1.28 -4.50
CA ASP A 18 -12.06 0.13 -4.19
C ASP A 18 -11.46 -1.19 -4.70
N ILE A 19 -10.90 -1.19 -5.92
CA ILE A 19 -10.22 -2.35 -6.49
C ILE A 19 -8.98 -2.69 -5.68
N LEU A 20 -8.15 -1.71 -5.34
CA LEU A 20 -6.94 -1.91 -4.55
C LEU A 20 -7.27 -2.47 -3.17
N LYS A 21 -8.26 -1.90 -2.49
CA LYS A 21 -8.73 -2.38 -1.20
C LYS A 21 -9.20 -3.84 -1.27
N SER A 22 -10.02 -4.16 -2.27
CA SER A 22 -10.52 -5.51 -2.50
C SER A 22 -9.40 -6.50 -2.79
N THR A 23 -8.43 -6.11 -3.61
CA THR A 23 -7.28 -6.93 -3.98
C THR A 23 -6.39 -7.21 -2.79
N LEU A 24 -6.06 -6.18 -1.99
CA LEU A 24 -5.24 -6.33 -0.80
C LEU A 24 -5.94 -7.22 0.24
N THR A 25 -7.24 -7.04 0.43
CA THR A 25 -8.02 -7.87 1.36
C THR A 25 -8.02 -9.33 0.93
N ARG A 26 -8.18 -9.59 -0.36
CA ARG A 26 -8.21 -10.96 -0.90
C ARG A 26 -6.86 -11.68 -0.76
N PHE A 27 -5.74 -11.00 -1.08
CA PHE A 27 -4.43 -11.63 -1.06
C PHE A 27 -3.76 -11.66 0.31
N TYR A 28 -3.99 -10.65 1.15
CA TYR A 28 -3.29 -10.50 2.42
C TYR A 28 -4.20 -10.73 3.63
N GLY A 29 -5.53 -10.64 3.48
CA GLY A 29 -6.48 -10.89 4.56
C GLY A 29 -6.36 -12.31 5.11
N ALA A 30 -6.15 -13.29 4.24
CA ALA A 30 -5.95 -14.69 4.63
C ALA A 30 -4.73 -14.87 5.55
N SER A 31 -3.66 -14.11 5.32
CA SER A 31 -2.46 -14.14 6.16
C SER A 31 -2.75 -13.62 7.58
N LEU A 32 -3.63 -12.64 7.71
CA LEU A 32 -4.06 -12.13 9.03
C LEU A 32 -4.92 -13.14 9.77
N VAL A 33 -5.78 -13.86 9.05
CA VAL A 33 -6.62 -14.93 9.65
C VAL A 33 -5.76 -16.11 10.11
N SER A 34 -4.64 -16.34 9.46
CA SER A 34 -3.68 -17.41 9.81
C SER A 34 -2.81 -17.05 11.02
N TYR A 35 -2.92 -15.85 11.54
CA TYR A 35 -2.17 -15.43 12.71
C TYR A 35 -2.53 -16.31 13.91
N SER A 36 -1.52 -16.94 14.49
CA SER A 36 -1.71 -17.94 15.58
C SER A 36 -0.91 -17.58 16.84
N GLY A 37 -0.80 -16.29 17.14
CA GLY A 37 -0.17 -15.80 18.35
C GLY A 37 1.34 -15.64 18.26
N GLU A 38 1.88 -15.49 17.05
CA GLU A 38 3.28 -15.11 16.86
C GLU A 38 3.55 -13.76 17.54
N GLU A 39 4.80 -13.59 17.99
CA GLU A 39 5.20 -12.35 18.64
C GLU A 39 5.28 -11.21 17.63
N LEU A 40 4.56 -10.12 17.91
CA LEU A 40 4.64 -8.88 17.12
C LEU A 40 5.55 -7.89 17.82
N VAL A 41 6.63 -7.48 17.15
CA VAL A 41 7.63 -6.56 17.68
C VAL A 41 7.70 -5.32 16.82
N PHE A 42 7.58 -4.13 17.45
CA PHE A 42 7.83 -2.87 16.78
C PHE A 42 9.33 -2.60 16.76
N LEU A 43 9.86 -2.26 15.58
CA LEU A 43 11.26 -1.93 15.40
C LEU A 43 11.46 -0.40 15.43
N PRO A 44 12.65 0.08 15.88
CA PRO A 44 12.93 1.51 15.89
C PRO A 44 12.87 2.12 14.49
N ASN A 45 12.37 3.35 14.39
CA ASN A 45 12.43 4.11 13.16
C ASN A 45 13.89 4.54 12.89
N PRO A 46 14.50 4.15 11.75
CA PRO A 46 15.88 4.51 11.46
C PRO A 46 16.09 6.01 11.21
N ASN A 47 15.02 6.74 10.85
CA ASN A 47 15.09 8.17 10.55
C ASN A 47 13.97 8.93 11.27
N PRO A 48 14.00 8.99 12.62
CA PRO A 48 12.98 9.73 13.36
C PRO A 48 13.06 11.23 13.04
N SER A 49 11.92 11.90 12.99
CA SER A 49 11.82 13.34 12.79
C SER A 49 11.26 14.00 14.04
N ASP A 50 11.78 15.19 14.37
CA ASP A 50 11.23 16.02 15.44
C ASP A 50 9.97 16.78 15.02
N ASP A 51 9.66 16.79 13.71
CA ASP A 51 8.44 17.40 13.19
C ASP A 51 7.27 16.40 13.38
N PRO A 52 6.25 16.75 14.20
CA PRO A 52 5.12 15.85 14.45
C PRO A 52 4.24 15.62 13.22
N ARG A 53 4.42 16.41 12.17
CA ARG A 53 3.66 16.26 10.91
C ARG A 53 4.47 15.63 9.78
N ALA A 54 5.70 15.23 10.04
CA ALA A 54 6.50 14.54 9.02
C ALA A 54 5.96 13.13 8.74
N ASP A 55 6.18 12.67 7.51
CA ASP A 55 5.97 11.27 7.17
C ASP A 55 6.79 10.39 8.11
N THR A 56 6.24 9.28 8.52
CA THR A 56 6.92 8.37 9.42
C THR A 56 6.90 6.93 8.89
N LEU A 57 7.92 6.18 9.27
CA LEU A 57 8.04 4.77 8.96
C LEU A 57 7.74 3.95 10.21
N VAL A 58 6.73 3.10 10.12
CA VAL A 58 6.40 2.13 11.17
C VAL A 58 6.88 0.76 10.71
N SER A 59 7.85 0.21 11.41
CA SER A 59 8.42 -1.11 11.11
C SER A 59 8.01 -2.10 12.18
N MET A 60 7.54 -3.26 11.75
CA MET A 60 7.12 -4.36 12.62
C MET A 60 7.73 -5.66 12.13
N GLU A 61 7.93 -6.58 13.05
CA GLU A 61 8.35 -7.94 12.74
C GLU A 61 7.43 -8.93 13.44
N LEU A 62 6.84 -9.81 12.66
CA LEU A 62 6.15 -10.99 13.16
C LEU A 62 7.18 -12.09 13.35
N ARG A 63 7.39 -12.52 14.59
CA ARG A 63 8.33 -13.57 14.94
C ARG A 63 7.59 -14.87 15.20
N GLY A 64 7.90 -15.87 14.40
CA GLY A 64 7.33 -17.21 14.48
C GLY A 64 8.31 -18.20 13.83
N ASP A 65 7.77 -19.24 13.21
CA ASP A 65 8.60 -20.20 12.45
C ASP A 65 9.34 -19.50 11.31
N ILE A 66 8.70 -18.49 10.70
CA ILE A 66 9.30 -17.59 9.72
C ILE A 66 9.10 -16.17 10.23
N ASN A 67 10.16 -15.38 10.29
CA ASN A 67 10.07 -13.98 10.64
C ASN A 67 9.62 -13.17 9.42
N LEU A 68 8.56 -12.39 9.60
CA LEU A 68 7.98 -11.56 8.54
C LEU A 68 8.11 -10.10 8.91
N GLN A 69 8.79 -9.32 8.05
CA GLN A 69 8.93 -7.88 8.25
C GLN A 69 7.85 -7.12 7.50
N LEU A 70 7.24 -6.15 8.17
CA LEU A 70 6.23 -5.25 7.67
C LEU A 70 6.71 -3.81 7.85
N ARG A 71 6.61 -3.00 6.80
CA ARG A 71 6.96 -1.58 6.86
C ARG A 71 5.83 -0.75 6.29
N TYR A 72 5.30 0.14 7.12
CA TYR A 72 4.25 1.07 6.74
C TYR A 72 4.83 2.48 6.65
N GLN A 73 4.73 3.10 5.48
CA GLN A 73 5.01 4.51 5.34
C GLN A 73 3.72 5.27 5.55
N MET A 74 3.67 6.08 6.61
CA MET A 74 2.48 6.82 7.03
C MET A 74 2.68 8.30 6.83
N PHE A 75 1.60 9.00 6.55
CA PHE A 75 1.58 10.46 6.50
C PHE A 75 0.34 11.00 7.23
N ILE A 76 0.44 12.25 7.69
CA ILE A 76 -0.67 12.91 8.36
C ILE A 76 -1.30 13.95 7.43
N THR A 77 -2.63 13.96 7.35
CA THR A 77 -3.39 14.93 6.56
C THR A 77 -3.57 16.23 7.32
N GLU A 78 -4.08 17.27 6.64
CA GLU A 78 -4.35 18.57 7.25
C GLU A 78 -5.36 18.52 8.39
N ASP A 79 -6.29 17.56 8.34
CA ASP A 79 -7.30 17.32 9.37
C ASP A 79 -6.83 16.36 10.50
N ASP A 80 -5.51 16.19 10.64
CA ASP A 80 -4.87 15.37 11.68
C ASP A 80 -5.22 13.87 11.62
N THR A 81 -5.51 13.38 10.42
CA THR A 81 -5.75 11.94 10.19
C THR A 81 -4.50 11.28 9.62
N TRP A 82 -4.03 10.21 10.27
CA TRP A 82 -2.94 9.39 9.76
C TRP A 82 -3.45 8.46 8.66
N LYS A 83 -2.72 8.41 7.54
CA LYS A 83 -3.02 7.55 6.40
C LYS A 83 -1.79 6.81 5.93
N LEU A 84 -2.04 5.68 5.27
CA LEU A 84 -1.00 4.85 4.68
C LEU A 84 -0.60 5.40 3.31
N LYS A 85 0.71 5.62 3.12
CA LYS A 85 1.27 6.06 1.85
C LYS A 85 1.84 4.88 1.05
N ASN A 86 2.46 3.94 1.74
CA ASN A 86 3.05 2.75 1.13
C ASN A 86 3.22 1.64 2.15
N LEU A 87 3.31 0.42 1.65
CA LEU A 87 3.48 -0.78 2.45
C LEU A 87 4.52 -1.68 1.79
N SER A 88 5.50 -2.13 2.58
CA SER A 88 6.42 -3.19 2.17
C SER A 88 6.18 -4.42 3.04
N LEU A 89 6.12 -5.57 2.40
CA LEU A 89 5.91 -6.86 3.05
C LEU A 89 7.02 -7.80 2.61
N ALA A 90 7.79 -8.32 3.56
CA ALA A 90 8.91 -9.24 3.29
C ALA A 90 9.90 -8.70 2.23
N GLY A 91 10.17 -7.40 2.26
CA GLY A 91 11.06 -6.73 1.31
C GLY A 91 10.41 -6.33 -0.02
N ILE A 92 9.14 -6.69 -0.25
CA ILE A 92 8.40 -6.32 -1.46
C ILE A 92 7.68 -5.00 -1.24
N ASN A 93 8.01 -3.99 -2.04
CA ASN A 93 7.32 -2.70 -2.02
C ASN A 93 6.03 -2.80 -2.83
N LEU A 94 4.89 -2.88 -2.15
CA LEU A 94 3.59 -3.10 -2.79
C LEU A 94 3.16 -1.92 -3.67
N GLY A 95 3.46 -0.69 -3.25
CA GLY A 95 3.16 0.48 -4.06
C GLY A 95 3.88 0.45 -5.41
N ARG A 96 5.15 0.08 -5.41
CA ARG A 96 5.94 -0.08 -6.64
C ARG A 96 5.43 -1.22 -7.49
N GLN A 97 5.10 -2.35 -6.88
CA GLN A 97 4.58 -3.51 -7.59
C GLN A 97 3.26 -3.21 -8.31
N TYR A 98 2.31 -2.60 -7.61
CA TYR A 98 1.03 -2.22 -8.21
C TYR A 98 1.17 -1.10 -9.24
N TYR A 99 2.09 -0.16 -9.03
CA TYR A 99 2.40 0.84 -10.04
C TYR A 99 2.91 0.21 -11.34
N SER A 100 3.80 -0.77 -11.23
CA SER A 100 4.34 -1.46 -12.42
C SER A 100 3.25 -2.21 -13.18
N GLN A 101 2.36 -2.90 -12.46
CA GLN A 101 1.22 -3.59 -13.07
C GLN A 101 0.26 -2.61 -13.76
N PHE A 102 -0.07 -1.53 -13.08
CA PHE A 102 -0.97 -0.50 -13.61
C PHE A 102 -0.37 0.17 -14.85
N SER A 103 0.93 0.52 -14.81
CA SER A 103 1.64 1.10 -15.94
C SER A 103 1.65 0.19 -17.16
N ALA A 104 1.87 -1.11 -16.96
CA ALA A 104 1.83 -2.08 -18.05
C ALA A 104 0.45 -2.14 -18.71
N LEU A 105 -0.61 -2.14 -17.90
CA LEU A 105 -1.99 -2.13 -18.41
C LEU A 105 -2.33 -0.82 -19.10
N MET A 106 -1.83 0.31 -18.60
CA MET A 106 -2.02 1.62 -19.27
C MET A 106 -1.40 1.62 -20.67
N THR A 107 -0.22 1.03 -20.83
CA THR A 107 0.41 0.88 -22.15
C THR A 107 -0.39 -0.06 -23.05
N GLU A 108 -0.87 -1.19 -22.52
CA GLU A 108 -1.65 -2.17 -23.27
C GLU A 108 -3.00 -1.62 -23.75
N HIS A 109 -3.62 -0.74 -22.97
CA HIS A 109 -4.95 -0.18 -23.25
C HIS A 109 -4.90 1.29 -23.72
N ASP A 110 -3.82 1.70 -24.36
CA ASP A 110 -3.66 3.04 -24.95
C ASP A 110 -3.98 4.19 -23.99
N ASN A 111 -3.59 4.05 -22.73
CA ASN A 111 -3.80 5.02 -21.63
C ASN A 111 -5.29 5.25 -21.29
N ASP A 112 -6.16 4.30 -21.62
CA ASP A 112 -7.57 4.33 -21.22
C ASP A 112 -7.72 3.81 -19.80
N ILE A 113 -7.91 4.71 -18.83
CA ILE A 113 -8.02 4.38 -17.40
C ILE A 113 -9.21 3.45 -17.14
N ASP A 114 -10.35 3.66 -17.77
CA ASP A 114 -11.52 2.81 -17.57
C ASP A 114 -11.26 1.37 -18.04
N ALA A 115 -10.61 1.20 -19.19
CA ALA A 115 -10.22 -0.10 -19.69
C ALA A 115 -9.26 -0.81 -18.74
N VAL A 116 -8.29 -0.08 -18.19
CA VAL A 116 -7.34 -0.60 -17.19
C VAL A 116 -8.08 -1.04 -15.94
N LEU A 117 -8.96 -0.21 -15.39
CA LEU A 117 -9.72 -0.53 -14.18
C LEU A 117 -10.65 -1.74 -14.38
N ASN A 118 -11.18 -1.94 -15.58
CA ASN A 118 -12.00 -3.12 -15.93
C ASN A 118 -11.19 -4.43 -15.93
N ASN A 119 -9.90 -4.34 -16.22
CA ASN A 119 -9.01 -5.50 -16.37
C ASN A 119 -8.03 -5.67 -15.19
N TRP A 120 -7.94 -4.70 -14.30
CA TRP A 120 -7.02 -4.71 -13.19
C TRP A 120 -7.64 -5.39 -11.97
N ARG A 121 -7.13 -6.59 -11.67
CA ARG A 121 -7.60 -7.41 -10.55
C ARG A 121 -6.46 -8.12 -9.85
#